data_489a659be6f6fae4be91213c6f818579
#
_entry.id   489a659be6f6fae4be91213c6f818579
#
_cell.length_a   1.000
_cell.length_b   1.000
_cell.length_c   1.000
_cell.angle_alpha   90.00
_cell.angle_beta   90.00
_cell.angle_gamma   90.00
#
_symmetry.space_group_name_H-M   'P 1'
#
loop_
_entity.id
_entity.type
_entity.pdbx_description
1 polymer ?
#
loop_
_entity_poly.entity_id
_entity_poly.type
_entity_poly.pdbx_seq_one_letter_code
_entity_poly.pdbx_strand_id
1 'polypeptide(L)'
;YVTPNNNIDNYKNVKIKDIYAPRKKSLEAIIHTFLAVLYAKYIKADIIHIHAIGPSIMVPFARILGLKVVMTHHGPDYDRQKWGKLAKYILKLGEKWGIKYANEVIVISDVINQIIIDKYHRQDAHLIFNGVNIPTKTQTINYLQFLNLEPQKYILAMGRFVEEKGFDLLINAFSKLNQSEYRLVIAGDADHQTEYSINLKRLAKDKNIILTGFIKGDKLNEIF
;
A
#
# COMPACT_ATOMS: atom_id res chain seq x y z
N TYR A 1 2.66 7.87 -7.32
CA TYR A 1 1.94 7.86 -8.59
C TYR A 1 1.37 9.25 -8.83
N VAL A 2 2.02 10.03 -9.68
CA VAL A 2 1.44 11.25 -10.22
C VAL A 2 0.68 10.83 -11.47
N THR A 3 -0.64 10.98 -11.46
CA THR A 3 -1.45 10.76 -12.67
C THR A 3 -1.08 11.81 -13.71
N PRO A 4 -1.06 11.50 -15.03
CA PRO A 4 -0.54 12.35 -16.09
C PRO A 4 -1.16 13.75 -16.21
N ASN A 5 -2.13 14.11 -15.41
CA ASN A 5 -2.86 15.39 -15.46
C ASN A 5 -2.69 16.26 -14.20
N ASN A 6 -1.86 15.86 -13.25
CA ASN A 6 -1.53 16.70 -12.10
C ASN A 6 -0.09 17.22 -12.25
N ASN A 7 0.08 18.35 -12.91
CA ASN A 7 1.33 19.12 -12.92
C ASN A 7 1.58 19.73 -11.52
N ILE A 8 1.88 18.86 -10.54
CA ILE A 8 2.29 19.31 -9.22
C ILE A 8 3.81 19.27 -9.20
N ASP A 9 4.44 20.43 -9.40
CA ASP A 9 5.90 20.55 -9.37
C ASP A 9 6.48 20.53 -7.95
N ASN A 10 5.67 20.87 -6.94
CA ASN A 10 6.08 20.91 -5.54
C ASN A 10 4.97 20.43 -4.62
N TYR A 11 5.32 19.63 -3.60
CA TYR A 11 4.44 19.23 -2.53
C TYR A 11 5.16 19.36 -1.18
N LYS A 12 4.66 20.22 -0.29
CA LYS A 12 5.25 20.43 1.07
C LYS A 12 6.78 20.63 1.03
N ASN A 13 7.27 21.51 0.18
CA ASN A 13 8.70 21.81 -0.05
C ASN A 13 9.51 20.67 -0.71
N VAL A 14 8.86 19.61 -1.17
CA VAL A 14 9.50 18.55 -1.95
C VAL A 14 9.26 18.83 -3.43
N LYS A 15 10.35 18.91 -4.22
CA LYS A 15 10.26 19.00 -5.69
C LYS A 15 9.81 17.65 -6.25
N ILE A 16 8.78 17.67 -7.08
CA ILE A 16 8.27 16.49 -7.76
C ILE A 16 8.83 16.49 -9.18
N LYS A 17 9.32 15.34 -9.63
CA LYS A 17 9.81 15.16 -10.99
C LYS A 17 9.11 13.95 -11.62
N ASP A 18 8.38 14.20 -12.69
CA ASP A 18 7.79 13.15 -13.50
C ASP A 18 8.88 12.47 -14.33
N ILE A 19 8.96 11.16 -14.20
CA ILE A 19 9.87 10.31 -14.95
C ILE A 19 9.05 9.31 -15.74
N TYR A 20 9.42 9.11 -16.99
CA TYR A 20 8.71 8.21 -17.89
C TYR A 20 8.54 6.80 -17.30
N ALA A 21 7.33 6.27 -17.40
CA ALA A 21 7.00 4.89 -17.06
C ALA A 21 6.09 4.30 -18.15
N PRO A 22 6.46 3.15 -18.76
CA PRO A 22 5.60 2.49 -19.72
C PRO A 22 4.33 1.95 -19.03
N ARG A 23 3.18 2.05 -19.69
CA ARG A 23 1.89 1.59 -19.15
C ARG A 23 1.72 0.05 -19.07
N LYS A 24 2.82 -0.71 -19.05
CA LYS A 24 2.81 -2.18 -18.94
C LYS A 24 3.13 -2.59 -17.51
N LYS A 25 2.18 -3.20 -16.81
CA LYS A 25 2.23 -3.57 -15.37
C LYS A 25 3.54 -4.21 -14.88
N SER A 26 4.23 -4.99 -15.72
CA SER A 26 5.45 -5.71 -15.32
C SER A 26 6.75 -4.93 -15.55
N LEU A 27 6.76 -3.98 -16.49
CA LEU A 27 7.96 -3.22 -16.87
C LEU A 27 7.99 -1.80 -16.30
N GLU A 28 6.83 -1.30 -15.89
CA GLU A 28 6.65 0.06 -15.39
C GLU A 28 7.63 0.38 -14.26
N ALA A 29 7.63 -0.42 -13.19
CA ALA A 29 8.47 -0.17 -12.03
C ALA A 29 9.97 -0.27 -12.34
N ILE A 30 10.38 -1.21 -13.20
CA ILE A 30 11.79 -1.43 -13.54
C ILE A 30 12.32 -0.27 -14.37
N ILE A 31 11.62 0.07 -15.46
CA ILE A 31 12.07 1.15 -16.37
C ILE A 31 12.01 2.50 -15.66
N HIS A 32 10.93 2.76 -14.92
CA HIS A 32 10.82 3.99 -14.12
C HIS A 32 11.99 4.11 -13.13
N THR A 33 12.28 3.05 -12.36
CA THR A 33 13.35 3.10 -11.35
C THR A 33 14.72 3.23 -11.99
N PHE A 34 14.96 2.56 -13.13
CA PHE A 34 16.20 2.71 -13.90
C PHE A 34 16.43 4.17 -14.31
N LEU A 35 15.44 4.81 -14.92
CA LEU A 35 15.50 6.22 -15.32
C LEU A 35 15.61 7.15 -14.11
N ALA A 36 14.94 6.84 -12.99
CA ALA A 36 15.04 7.59 -11.75
C ALA A 36 16.45 7.55 -11.16
N VAL A 37 17.12 6.40 -11.20
CA VAL A 37 18.52 6.27 -10.75
C VAL A 37 19.46 7.10 -11.63
N LEU A 38 19.28 7.06 -12.97
CA LEU A 38 20.06 7.90 -13.87
C LEU A 38 19.83 9.38 -13.61
N TYR A 39 18.57 9.78 -13.39
CA TYR A 39 18.24 11.16 -13.06
C TYR A 39 18.85 11.60 -11.73
N ALA A 40 18.78 10.74 -10.69
CA ALA A 40 19.43 11.02 -9.41
C ALA A 40 20.95 11.25 -9.55
N LYS A 41 21.60 10.44 -10.39
CA LYS A 41 23.02 10.63 -10.72
C LYS A 41 23.26 11.95 -11.45
N TYR A 42 22.41 12.29 -12.42
CA TYR A 42 22.53 13.53 -13.20
C TYR A 42 22.42 14.78 -12.32
N ILE A 43 21.47 14.80 -11.36
CA ILE A 43 21.31 15.93 -10.42
C ILE A 43 22.29 15.90 -9.26
N LYS A 44 23.21 14.93 -9.24
CA LYS A 44 24.22 14.73 -8.17
C LYS A 44 23.59 14.58 -6.79
N ALA A 45 22.52 13.77 -6.69
CA ALA A 45 21.88 13.49 -5.42
C ALA A 45 22.87 12.86 -4.44
N ASP A 46 22.89 13.32 -3.19
CA ASP A 46 23.73 12.77 -2.13
C ASP A 46 23.29 11.36 -1.72
N ILE A 47 21.96 11.14 -1.67
CA ILE A 47 21.33 9.88 -1.27
C ILE A 47 20.16 9.59 -2.21
N ILE A 48 20.01 8.34 -2.57
CA ILE A 48 18.78 7.84 -3.22
C ILE A 48 18.05 6.90 -2.26
N HIS A 49 16.75 7.14 -2.05
CA HIS A 49 15.91 6.29 -1.23
C HIS A 49 14.97 5.47 -2.12
N ILE A 50 15.13 4.16 -2.13
CA ILE A 50 14.36 3.22 -2.95
C ILE A 50 13.35 2.51 -2.06
N HIS A 51 12.07 2.62 -2.41
CA HIS A 51 10.99 1.98 -1.68
C HIS A 51 10.53 0.68 -2.36
N ALA A 52 10.30 -0.35 -1.55
CA ALA A 52 9.81 -1.68 -1.91
C ALA A 52 10.82 -2.56 -2.67
N ILE A 53 10.59 -3.87 -2.60
CA ILE A 53 11.50 -4.91 -3.12
C ILE A 53 11.58 -4.94 -4.66
N GLY A 54 10.51 -4.58 -5.36
CA GLY A 54 10.53 -4.56 -6.83
C GLY A 54 11.54 -3.55 -7.40
N PRO A 55 11.41 -2.25 -7.09
CA PRO A 55 12.39 -1.23 -7.47
C PRO A 55 13.81 -1.50 -6.97
N SER A 56 13.96 -2.22 -5.87
CA SER A 56 15.27 -2.51 -5.28
C SER A 56 16.17 -3.41 -6.14
N ILE A 57 15.66 -3.97 -7.22
CA ILE A 57 16.47 -4.64 -8.26
C ILE A 57 17.51 -3.68 -8.88
N MET A 58 17.28 -2.36 -8.81
CA MET A 58 18.18 -1.32 -9.31
C MET A 58 19.22 -0.86 -8.28
N VAL A 59 19.20 -1.36 -7.05
CA VAL A 59 20.17 -0.99 -6.01
C VAL A 59 21.62 -1.25 -6.44
N PRO A 60 22.00 -2.42 -6.99
CA PRO A 60 23.38 -2.62 -7.44
C PRO A 60 23.81 -1.63 -8.51
N PHE A 61 22.91 -1.30 -9.44
CA PHE A 61 23.19 -0.32 -10.47
C PHE A 61 23.42 1.08 -9.89
N ALA A 62 22.57 1.53 -8.96
CA ALA A 62 22.76 2.80 -8.27
C ALA A 62 24.10 2.85 -7.51
N ARG A 63 24.50 1.75 -6.88
CA ARG A 63 25.80 1.62 -6.19
C ARG A 63 26.99 1.71 -7.14
N ILE A 64 26.91 1.06 -8.31
CA ILE A 64 27.97 1.14 -9.37
C ILE A 64 28.13 2.60 -9.85
N LEU A 65 27.03 3.36 -9.94
CA LEU A 65 27.07 4.79 -10.26
C LEU A 65 27.61 5.67 -9.11
N GLY A 66 27.97 5.09 -7.96
CA GLY A 66 28.52 5.80 -6.81
C GLY A 66 27.47 6.49 -5.94
N LEU A 67 26.18 6.19 -6.10
CA LEU A 67 25.13 6.74 -5.24
C LEU A 67 25.09 6.01 -3.88
N LYS A 68 24.81 6.76 -2.82
CA LYS A 68 24.46 6.19 -1.51
C LYS A 68 23.00 5.80 -1.54
N VAL A 69 22.70 4.53 -1.22
CA VAL A 69 21.35 3.97 -1.34
C VAL A 69 20.79 3.61 0.02
N VAL A 70 19.62 4.16 0.34
CA VAL A 70 18.73 3.68 1.40
C VAL A 70 17.61 2.88 0.75
N MET A 71 17.27 1.72 1.31
CA MET A 71 16.16 0.89 0.84
C MET A 71 15.15 0.71 1.97
N THR A 72 13.85 0.95 1.71
CA THR A 72 12.79 0.56 2.65
C THR A 72 12.06 -0.69 2.17
N HIS A 73 12.05 -1.70 3.02
CA HIS A 73 11.31 -2.94 2.81
C HIS A 73 9.89 -2.84 3.38
N HIS A 74 8.88 -2.85 2.49
CA HIS A 74 7.45 -2.71 2.84
C HIS A 74 6.71 -4.05 2.99
N GLY A 75 7.41 -5.16 2.88
CA GLY A 75 6.85 -6.51 2.96
C GLY A 75 7.17 -7.37 1.73
N PRO A 76 6.96 -8.69 1.84
CA PRO A 76 7.24 -9.67 0.79
C PRO A 76 6.14 -9.67 -0.27
N ASP A 77 6.15 -8.67 -1.17
CA ASP A 77 5.14 -8.52 -2.23
C ASP A 77 4.98 -9.76 -3.13
N TYR A 78 5.98 -10.64 -3.21
CA TYR A 78 5.91 -11.87 -3.98
C TYR A 78 4.93 -12.90 -3.42
N ASP A 79 4.48 -12.77 -2.18
CA ASP A 79 3.48 -13.68 -1.59
C ASP A 79 2.06 -13.38 -2.10
N ARG A 80 1.85 -12.21 -2.70
CA ARG A 80 0.56 -11.85 -3.28
C ARG A 80 0.22 -12.72 -4.49
N GLN A 81 -1.01 -13.22 -4.54
CA GLN A 81 -1.50 -14.13 -5.59
C GLN A 81 -1.47 -13.54 -7.00
N LYS A 82 -1.57 -12.21 -7.13
CA LYS A 82 -1.57 -11.51 -8.43
C LYS A 82 -0.29 -11.66 -9.25
N TRP A 83 0.80 -12.13 -8.66
CA TRP A 83 2.09 -12.24 -9.33
C TRP A 83 2.34 -13.63 -9.91
N GLY A 84 2.62 -13.69 -11.22
CA GLY A 84 3.09 -14.91 -11.88
C GLY A 84 4.52 -15.30 -11.47
N LYS A 85 4.93 -16.51 -11.82
CA LYS A 85 6.24 -17.09 -11.41
C LYS A 85 7.43 -16.18 -11.73
N LEU A 86 7.49 -15.60 -12.93
CA LEU A 86 8.59 -14.70 -13.33
C LEU A 86 8.61 -13.41 -12.51
N ALA A 87 7.45 -12.80 -12.27
CA ALA A 87 7.37 -11.59 -11.46
C ALA A 87 7.78 -11.87 -10.00
N LYS A 88 7.37 -13.01 -9.43
CA LYS A 88 7.81 -13.44 -8.10
C LYS A 88 9.33 -13.62 -8.03
N TYR A 89 9.93 -14.19 -9.06
CA TYR A 89 11.39 -14.34 -9.14
C TYR A 89 12.10 -12.97 -9.16
N ILE A 90 11.62 -12.04 -9.99
CA ILE A 90 12.17 -10.67 -10.06
C ILE A 90 12.03 -9.93 -8.71
N LEU A 91 10.88 -10.06 -8.04
CA LEU A 91 10.66 -9.47 -6.73
C LEU A 91 11.62 -10.04 -5.66
N LYS A 92 11.83 -11.37 -5.64
CA LYS A 92 12.79 -12.02 -4.74
C LYS A 92 14.23 -11.60 -5.04
N LEU A 93 14.57 -11.41 -6.31
CA LEU A 93 15.88 -10.91 -6.71
C LEU A 93 16.08 -9.47 -6.25
N GLY A 94 15.04 -8.62 -6.41
CA GLY A 94 15.07 -7.24 -5.94
C GLY A 94 15.17 -7.15 -4.41
N GLU A 95 14.47 -8.00 -3.67
CA GLU A 95 14.64 -8.14 -2.22
C GLU A 95 16.08 -8.47 -1.85
N LYS A 96 16.62 -9.54 -2.45
CA LYS A 96 18.00 -9.98 -2.20
C LYS A 96 19.02 -8.89 -2.51
N TRP A 97 18.90 -8.24 -3.66
CA TRP A 97 19.85 -7.21 -4.07
C TRP A 97 19.69 -5.93 -3.27
N GLY A 98 18.44 -5.53 -2.96
CA GLY A 98 18.17 -4.40 -2.10
C GLY A 98 18.80 -4.55 -0.72
N ILE A 99 18.55 -5.68 -0.08
CA ILE A 99 19.08 -5.97 1.24
C ILE A 99 20.62 -6.10 1.23
N LYS A 100 21.18 -6.78 0.23
CA LYS A 100 22.63 -7.04 0.19
C LYS A 100 23.46 -5.80 -0.16
N TYR A 101 22.98 -4.94 -1.07
CA TYR A 101 23.82 -3.89 -1.66
C TYR A 101 23.43 -2.48 -1.25
N ALA A 102 22.28 -2.23 -0.61
CA ALA A 102 21.98 -0.93 -0.06
C ALA A 102 22.94 -0.58 1.09
N ASN A 103 23.29 0.70 1.21
CA ASN A 103 24.06 1.21 2.33
C ASN A 103 23.28 0.99 3.62
N GLU A 104 22.03 1.43 3.64
CA GLU A 104 21.13 1.33 4.78
C GLU A 104 19.81 0.65 4.36
N VAL A 105 19.26 -0.16 5.24
CA VAL A 105 17.97 -0.81 5.06
C VAL A 105 17.03 -0.39 6.17
N ILE A 106 15.84 0.05 5.79
CA ILE A 106 14.75 0.36 6.70
C ILE A 106 13.69 -0.75 6.58
N VAL A 107 13.20 -1.23 7.70
CA VAL A 107 12.08 -2.17 7.81
C VAL A 107 10.93 -1.52 8.57
N ILE A 108 9.69 -1.82 8.17
CA ILE A 108 8.50 -1.17 8.75
C ILE A 108 7.80 -2.02 9.82
N SER A 109 8.34 -3.18 10.16
CA SER A 109 7.81 -4.05 11.22
C SER A 109 8.87 -5.04 11.70
N ASP A 110 8.70 -5.56 12.92
CA ASP A 110 9.53 -6.61 13.48
C ASP A 110 9.49 -7.90 12.65
N VAL A 111 8.35 -8.24 12.08
CA VAL A 111 8.19 -9.41 11.21
C VAL A 111 9.09 -9.30 9.98
N ILE A 112 9.14 -8.13 9.34
CA ILE A 112 10.02 -7.91 8.19
C ILE A 112 11.49 -7.92 8.63
N ASN A 113 11.81 -7.34 9.79
CA ASN A 113 13.15 -7.37 10.33
C ASN A 113 13.62 -8.82 10.55
N GLN A 114 12.77 -9.67 11.12
CA GLN A 114 13.10 -11.08 11.32
C GLN A 114 13.32 -11.82 9.99
N ILE A 115 12.49 -11.54 8.96
CA ILE A 115 12.70 -12.10 7.60
C ILE A 115 14.09 -11.73 7.06
N ILE A 116 14.52 -10.48 7.26
CA ILE A 116 15.85 -10.03 6.80
C ILE A 116 16.98 -10.72 7.53
N ILE A 117 16.86 -10.86 8.84
CA ILE A 117 17.85 -11.56 9.68
C ILE A 117 17.95 -13.04 9.26
N ASP A 118 16.83 -13.73 9.17
CA ASP A 118 16.79 -15.17 8.90
C ASP A 118 17.25 -15.52 7.48
N LYS A 119 16.81 -14.74 6.48
CA LYS A 119 17.11 -15.04 5.07
C LYS A 119 18.44 -14.50 4.57
N TYR A 120 18.85 -13.33 5.06
CA TYR A 120 19.96 -12.58 4.48
C TYR A 120 21.07 -12.31 5.48
N HIS A 121 20.89 -12.71 6.74
CA HIS A 121 21.84 -12.54 7.85
C HIS A 121 22.25 -11.06 8.06
N ARG A 122 21.36 -10.12 7.71
CA ARG A 122 21.58 -8.69 7.91
C ARG A 122 20.94 -8.24 9.21
N GLN A 123 21.75 -7.75 10.16
CA GLN A 123 21.32 -7.38 11.52
C GLN A 123 21.29 -5.87 11.76
N ASP A 124 21.78 -5.07 10.81
CA ASP A 124 21.92 -3.62 10.89
C ASP A 124 20.74 -2.88 10.23
N ALA A 125 19.60 -3.54 10.00
CA ALA A 125 18.42 -2.87 9.47
C ALA A 125 17.76 -1.98 10.53
N HIS A 126 17.30 -0.81 10.11
CA HIS A 126 16.63 0.14 10.98
C HIS A 126 15.12 -0.12 11.01
N LEU A 127 14.57 -0.42 12.19
CA LEU A 127 13.14 -0.54 12.38
C LEU A 127 12.52 0.85 12.50
N ILE A 128 11.79 1.26 11.46
CA ILE A 128 11.07 2.54 11.41
C ILE A 128 9.65 2.27 10.95
N PHE A 129 8.68 2.34 11.86
CA PHE A 129 7.26 2.14 11.55
C PHE A 129 6.73 3.21 10.59
N ASN A 130 5.74 2.83 9.79
CA ASN A 130 5.03 3.83 8.98
C ASN A 130 4.31 4.84 9.87
N GLY A 131 4.52 6.12 9.59
CA GLY A 131 3.81 7.19 10.27
C GLY A 131 2.37 7.33 9.78
N VAL A 132 1.49 7.75 10.68
CA VAL A 132 0.11 8.13 10.37
C VAL A 132 -0.17 9.54 10.91
N ASN A 133 -1.05 10.26 10.24
CA ASN A 133 -1.55 11.51 10.81
C ASN A 133 -2.42 11.17 12.04
N ILE A 134 -2.22 11.88 13.13
CA ILE A 134 -3.09 11.76 14.30
C ILE A 134 -4.48 12.24 13.87
N PRO A 135 -5.53 11.38 13.94
CA PRO A 135 -6.85 11.78 13.53
C PRO A 135 -7.39 12.84 14.51
N THR A 136 -7.96 13.91 13.98
CA THR A 136 -8.74 14.85 14.78
C THR A 136 -10.14 14.27 14.96
N LYS A 137 -10.58 14.18 16.23
CA LYS A 137 -11.96 13.76 16.50
C LYS A 137 -12.91 14.77 15.85
N THR A 138 -13.76 14.28 14.98
CA THR A 138 -14.85 15.09 14.45
C THR A 138 -16.01 15.09 15.47
N GLN A 139 -16.69 16.24 15.58
CA GLN A 139 -17.92 16.36 16.39
C GLN A 139 -19.17 16.22 15.54
N THR A 140 -19.02 16.15 14.21
CA THR A 140 -20.14 16.03 13.28
C THR A 140 -20.53 14.56 13.11
N ILE A 141 -21.82 14.31 12.92
CA ILE A 141 -22.41 12.98 12.68
C ILE A 141 -23.28 12.97 11.42
N ASN A 142 -23.12 13.96 10.55
CA ASN A 142 -23.96 14.14 9.37
C ASN A 142 -23.89 12.91 8.43
N TYR A 143 -22.71 12.35 8.25
CA TYR A 143 -22.53 11.18 7.41
C TYR A 143 -23.06 9.90 8.07
N LEU A 144 -22.95 9.77 9.39
CA LEU A 144 -23.59 8.69 10.15
C LEU A 144 -25.12 8.76 10.00
N GLN A 145 -25.70 9.94 10.13
CA GLN A 145 -27.15 10.16 9.93
C GLN A 145 -27.57 9.81 8.50
N PHE A 146 -26.78 10.24 7.49
CA PHE A 146 -27.03 9.89 6.09
C PHE A 146 -27.05 8.37 5.84
N LEU A 147 -26.20 7.62 6.54
CA LEU A 147 -26.16 6.17 6.48
C LEU A 147 -27.16 5.47 7.41
N ASN A 148 -27.95 6.23 8.18
CA ASN A 148 -28.81 5.72 9.24
C ASN A 148 -28.06 4.87 10.25
N LEU A 149 -26.88 5.33 10.68
CA LEU A 149 -26.03 4.68 11.68
C LEU A 149 -26.11 5.39 13.01
N GLU A 150 -26.17 4.62 14.08
CA GLU A 150 -25.99 5.10 15.44
C GLU A 150 -24.54 4.93 15.89
N PRO A 151 -23.94 5.93 16.56
CA PRO A 151 -22.59 5.78 17.13
C PRO A 151 -22.48 4.51 17.99
N GLN A 152 -21.37 3.79 17.83
CA GLN A 152 -21.06 2.56 18.57
C GLN A 152 -22.00 1.36 18.30
N LYS A 153 -22.94 1.47 17.35
CA LYS A 153 -23.82 0.34 16.95
C LYS A 153 -23.51 -0.18 15.55
N TYR A 154 -22.26 -0.14 15.14
CA TYR A 154 -21.80 -0.77 13.90
C TYR A 154 -20.38 -1.30 14.01
N ILE A 155 -20.08 -2.29 13.19
CA ILE A 155 -18.74 -2.83 12.98
C ILE A 155 -18.19 -2.18 11.73
N LEU A 156 -17.05 -1.48 11.83
CA LEU A 156 -16.39 -0.84 10.71
C LEU A 156 -15.25 -1.70 10.19
N ALA A 157 -15.24 -1.95 8.87
CA ALA A 157 -14.11 -2.50 8.16
C ALA A 157 -13.71 -1.57 6.99
N MET A 158 -12.41 -1.40 6.76
CA MET A 158 -11.91 -0.50 5.71
C MET A 158 -10.84 -1.13 4.87
N GLY A 159 -10.92 -0.93 3.56
CA GLY A 159 -9.88 -1.38 2.64
C GLY A 159 -10.33 -1.54 1.20
N ARG A 160 -9.39 -1.89 0.33
CA ARG A 160 -9.69 -2.22 -1.06
C ARG A 160 -10.38 -3.59 -1.13
N PHE A 161 -11.33 -3.72 -2.06
CA PHE A 161 -12.03 -4.98 -2.30
C PHE A 161 -11.14 -5.94 -3.09
N VAL A 162 -10.23 -6.58 -2.36
CA VAL A 162 -9.30 -7.62 -2.84
C VAL A 162 -9.36 -8.83 -1.91
N GLU A 163 -9.12 -10.03 -2.46
CA GLU A 163 -9.25 -11.31 -1.73
C GLU A 163 -8.43 -11.34 -0.44
N GLU A 164 -7.23 -10.74 -0.45
CA GLU A 164 -6.32 -10.69 0.71
C GLU A 164 -6.92 -9.95 1.92
N LYS A 165 -8.00 -9.18 1.75
CA LYS A 165 -8.69 -8.48 2.84
C LYS A 165 -9.79 -9.32 3.51
N GLY A 166 -10.24 -10.40 2.89
CA GLY A 166 -11.19 -11.33 3.47
C GLY A 166 -12.55 -10.74 3.84
N PHE A 167 -13.01 -9.71 3.13
CA PHE A 167 -14.33 -9.11 3.41
C PHE A 167 -15.50 -10.06 3.19
N ASP A 168 -15.37 -11.03 2.31
CA ASP A 168 -16.32 -12.12 2.11
C ASP A 168 -16.46 -12.99 3.37
N LEU A 169 -15.34 -13.30 4.03
CA LEU A 169 -15.34 -14.01 5.30
C LEU A 169 -16.00 -13.16 6.41
N LEU A 170 -15.71 -11.86 6.44
CA LEU A 170 -16.34 -10.95 7.40
C LEU A 170 -17.85 -10.86 7.20
N ILE A 171 -18.32 -10.72 5.95
CA ILE A 171 -19.76 -10.68 5.63
C ILE A 171 -20.42 -11.99 6.06
N ASN A 172 -19.82 -13.13 5.71
CA ASN A 172 -20.36 -14.45 6.08
C ASN A 172 -20.39 -14.66 7.60
N ALA A 173 -19.38 -14.18 8.32
CA ALA A 173 -19.37 -14.24 9.78
C ALA A 173 -20.44 -13.33 10.39
N PHE A 174 -20.55 -12.09 9.90
CA PHE A 174 -21.55 -11.13 10.34
C PHE A 174 -22.98 -11.64 10.11
N SER A 175 -23.25 -12.24 8.95
CA SER A 175 -24.58 -12.80 8.62
C SER A 175 -25.01 -13.96 9.54
N LYS A 176 -24.05 -14.59 10.24
CA LYS A 176 -24.35 -15.64 11.24
C LYS A 176 -24.62 -15.08 12.64
N LEU A 177 -24.31 -13.81 12.86
CA LEU A 177 -24.62 -13.15 14.12
C LEU A 177 -26.09 -12.75 14.09
N ASN A 178 -26.92 -13.38 14.92
CA ASN A 178 -28.34 -13.04 15.12
C ASN A 178 -28.52 -11.70 15.85
N GLN A 179 -27.72 -10.68 15.53
CA GLN A 179 -27.73 -9.39 16.21
C GLN A 179 -28.39 -8.33 15.33
N SER A 180 -29.66 -8.07 15.56
CA SER A 180 -30.43 -7.02 14.87
C SER A 180 -30.00 -5.60 15.23
N GLU A 181 -29.19 -5.42 16.28
CA GLU A 181 -28.80 -4.10 16.80
C GLU A 181 -27.57 -3.49 16.11
N TYR A 182 -26.72 -4.31 15.51
CA TYR A 182 -25.50 -3.85 14.87
C TYR A 182 -25.61 -3.87 13.34
N ARG A 183 -24.91 -2.95 12.70
CA ARG A 183 -24.70 -2.95 11.25
C ARG A 183 -23.25 -3.23 10.91
N LEU A 184 -23.00 -3.86 9.76
CA LEU A 184 -21.65 -3.96 9.21
C LEU A 184 -21.46 -2.86 8.17
N VAL A 185 -20.46 -2.02 8.37
CA VAL A 185 -20.08 -0.95 7.43
C VAL A 185 -18.74 -1.31 6.82
N ILE A 186 -18.67 -1.43 5.48
CA ILE A 186 -17.42 -1.68 4.78
C ILE A 186 -17.11 -0.46 3.91
N ALA A 187 -16.06 0.28 4.31
CA ALA A 187 -15.60 1.46 3.60
C ALA A 187 -14.46 1.13 2.63
N GLY A 188 -14.67 1.42 1.37
CA GLY A 188 -13.71 1.16 0.30
C GLY A 188 -14.36 0.63 -0.96
N ASP A 189 -13.55 0.38 -1.98
CA ASP A 189 -13.96 -0.24 -3.24
C ASP A 189 -12.78 -0.94 -3.91
N ALA A 190 -13.00 -1.55 -5.05
CA ALA A 190 -11.94 -2.10 -5.90
C ALA A 190 -11.36 -1.02 -6.80
N ASP A 191 -10.04 -1.01 -7.00
CA ASP A 191 -9.38 -0.11 -7.97
C ASP A 191 -9.86 -0.38 -9.40
N HIS A 192 -10.16 -1.65 -9.69
CA HIS A 192 -10.77 -2.13 -10.93
C HIS A 192 -11.80 -3.21 -10.58
N GLN A 193 -12.87 -3.27 -11.32
CA GLN A 193 -13.90 -4.28 -11.13
C GLN A 193 -13.32 -5.68 -11.37
N THR A 194 -13.43 -6.55 -10.38
CA THR A 194 -12.98 -7.95 -10.39
C THR A 194 -14.17 -8.86 -10.05
N GLU A 195 -14.07 -10.13 -10.36
CA GLU A 195 -15.06 -11.12 -9.97
C GLU A 195 -15.31 -11.13 -8.45
N TYR A 196 -14.22 -11.06 -7.67
CA TYR A 196 -14.31 -10.93 -6.22
C TYR A 196 -15.10 -9.70 -5.79
N SER A 197 -14.80 -8.52 -6.35
CA SER A 197 -15.51 -7.28 -5.97
C SER A 197 -16.99 -7.29 -6.36
N ILE A 198 -17.34 -7.93 -7.48
CA ILE A 198 -18.73 -8.12 -7.90
C ILE A 198 -19.46 -9.04 -6.92
N ASN A 199 -18.83 -10.18 -6.58
CA ASN A 199 -19.39 -11.14 -5.63
C ASN A 199 -19.56 -10.52 -4.24
N LEU A 200 -18.59 -9.74 -3.77
CA LEU A 200 -18.65 -9.04 -2.50
C LEU A 200 -19.85 -8.08 -2.44
N LYS A 201 -20.05 -7.27 -3.49
CA LYS A 201 -21.19 -6.37 -3.61
C LYS A 201 -22.53 -7.12 -3.65
N ARG A 202 -22.54 -8.34 -4.19
CA ARG A 202 -23.73 -9.22 -4.18
C ARG A 202 -24.03 -9.76 -2.78
N LEU A 203 -23.01 -10.24 -2.09
CA LEU A 203 -23.12 -10.77 -0.72
C LEU A 203 -23.60 -9.68 0.26
N ALA A 204 -23.14 -8.44 0.07
CA ALA A 204 -23.50 -7.32 0.92
C ALA A 204 -24.90 -6.73 0.66
N LYS A 205 -25.68 -7.26 -0.30
CA LYS A 205 -27.07 -6.83 -0.53
C LYS A 205 -28.03 -7.18 0.61
N ASP A 206 -27.55 -7.88 1.60
CA ASP A 206 -28.32 -8.24 2.78
C ASP A 206 -28.50 -7.03 3.73
N LYS A 207 -29.55 -7.09 4.53
CA LYS A 207 -30.26 -5.96 5.16
C LYS A 207 -29.48 -5.11 6.16
N ASN A 208 -28.36 -5.63 6.72
CA ASN A 208 -27.60 -4.94 7.76
C ASN A 208 -26.15 -4.60 7.34
N ILE A 209 -25.86 -4.66 6.03
CA ILE A 209 -24.50 -4.39 5.51
C ILE A 209 -24.52 -3.15 4.62
N ILE A 210 -23.66 -2.20 4.94
CA ILE A 210 -23.52 -0.94 4.19
C ILE A 210 -22.16 -0.91 3.53
N LEU A 211 -22.15 -0.79 2.19
CA LEU A 211 -20.95 -0.50 1.43
C LEU A 211 -20.92 0.99 1.11
N THR A 212 -19.97 1.73 1.69
CA THR A 212 -19.89 3.18 1.48
C THR A 212 -19.24 3.56 0.14
N GLY A 213 -18.57 2.62 -0.52
CA GLY A 213 -17.64 2.94 -1.57
C GLY A 213 -16.37 3.62 -1.01
N PHE A 214 -15.55 4.18 -1.90
CA PHE A 214 -14.35 4.91 -1.50
C PHE A 214 -14.73 6.27 -0.89
N ILE A 215 -14.41 6.47 0.38
CA ILE A 215 -14.61 7.71 1.12
C ILE A 215 -13.31 8.23 1.73
N LYS A 216 -13.21 9.54 1.94
CA LYS A 216 -12.06 10.22 2.54
C LYS A 216 -12.50 11.48 3.27
N GLY A 217 -11.55 12.12 3.99
CA GLY A 217 -11.80 13.37 4.73
C GLY A 217 -12.89 13.20 5.78
N ASP A 218 -13.76 14.18 5.92
CA ASP A 218 -14.76 14.24 6.98
C ASP A 218 -15.66 13.02 7.05
N LYS A 219 -16.12 12.51 5.89
CA LYS A 219 -16.92 11.28 5.83
C LYS A 219 -16.22 10.07 6.46
N LEU A 220 -14.92 9.94 6.22
CA LEU A 220 -14.12 8.86 6.81
C LEU A 220 -13.92 9.10 8.30
N ASN A 221 -13.62 10.34 8.69
CA ASN A 221 -13.42 10.69 10.10
C ASN A 221 -14.68 10.49 10.94
N GLU A 222 -15.88 10.72 10.38
CA GLU A 222 -17.14 10.54 11.10
C GLU A 222 -17.47 9.07 11.37
N ILE A 223 -17.09 8.15 10.49
CA ILE A 223 -17.39 6.71 10.68
C ILE A 223 -16.27 5.96 11.42
N PHE A 224 -15.11 6.61 11.62
CA PHE A 224 -13.96 6.05 12.32
C PHE A 224 -13.97 6.40 13.80
#